data_8865c3a339128536ebd6d7ac12c00c56
#
_entry.id   8865c3a339128536ebd6d7ac12c00c56
#
_cell.length_a   1.000
_cell.length_b   1.000
_cell.length_c   1.000
_cell.angle_alpha   90.00
_cell.angle_beta   90.00
_cell.angle_gamma   90.00
#
_symmetry.space_group_name_H-M   'P 1'
#
loop_
_entity.id
_entity.type
_entity.pdbx_description
1 polymer ?
#
loop_
_entity_poly.entity_id
_entity_poly.type
_entity_poly.pdbx_seq_one_letter_code
_entity_poly.pdbx_strand_id
1 'polypeptide(L)'
;MEMYIFALNLTCMEQINTIDKISAVYRNTAEEARQELNKVQQKIYRIGSLRLLLFVAGVVGIIYFWSESWGILACIALITLLPFLFLMKYHNRLFHRKDYLEKKMEINEQELAALDYDTSSFDDGEAYIDPTHLYTYDLDVFGPHSLFQYINRTCTQPGKHRLAHWLGKHLERKEEIIRRQEAVSELAPELKFRQRFRILGLLYKGKAADETELCQWAESPSIFRSRKLLRLLPVLVTGANLICLALVMAGILSASIYGIIWTCFVIAGFGFTGKVTKMQAIYGKKLQILSTYAALLHLMEKQPAQATLLKEIRQQIDGEKRKASHSISRLNKLMDELDQRNNVLSLIHISEPTRPY
;
A
#
# COMPACT_ATOMS: atom_id res chain seq x y z
N MET A 1 -11.46 -57.20 8.57
CA MET A 1 -11.54 -56.03 9.49
C MET A 1 -10.16 -55.43 9.76
N GLU A 2 -9.13 -56.21 10.10
CA GLU A 2 -7.77 -55.70 10.37
C GLU A 2 -7.10 -55.00 9.18
N MET A 3 -7.28 -55.49 7.96
CA MET A 3 -6.72 -54.89 6.75
C MET A 3 -7.33 -53.53 6.42
N TYR A 4 -8.60 -53.30 6.80
CA TYR A 4 -9.29 -52.01 6.64
C TYR A 4 -8.79 -50.99 7.67
N ILE A 5 -8.56 -51.41 8.91
CA ILE A 5 -7.99 -50.59 9.99
C ILE A 5 -6.55 -50.20 9.65
N PHE A 6 -5.76 -51.13 9.08
CA PHE A 6 -4.39 -50.87 8.64
C PHE A 6 -4.33 -49.88 7.47
N ALA A 7 -5.23 -50.01 6.48
CA ALA A 7 -5.33 -49.05 5.37
C ALA A 7 -5.77 -47.65 5.84
N LEU A 8 -6.72 -47.60 6.79
CA LEU A 8 -7.16 -46.35 7.39
C LEU A 8 -6.03 -45.66 8.17
N ASN A 9 -5.24 -46.42 8.93
CA ASN A 9 -4.09 -45.91 9.67
C ASN A 9 -2.96 -45.41 8.73
N LEU A 10 -2.68 -46.10 7.63
CA LEU A 10 -1.72 -45.67 6.62
C LEU A 10 -2.16 -44.37 5.97
N THR A 11 -3.43 -44.23 5.58
CA THR A 11 -3.97 -42.98 5.01
C THR A 11 -3.93 -41.84 6.01
N CYS A 12 -4.24 -42.13 7.28
CA CYS A 12 -4.16 -41.15 8.35
C CYS A 12 -2.71 -40.71 8.61
N MET A 13 -1.74 -41.61 8.61
CA MET A 13 -0.32 -41.31 8.76
C MET A 13 0.25 -40.51 7.56
N GLU A 14 -0.18 -40.79 6.33
CA GLU A 14 0.17 -39.99 5.15
C GLU A 14 -0.39 -38.57 5.24
N GLN A 15 -1.63 -38.42 5.68
CA GLN A 15 -2.24 -37.10 5.89
C GLN A 15 -1.52 -36.30 6.97
N ILE A 16 -1.19 -36.93 8.13
CA ILE A 16 -0.44 -36.27 9.21
C ILE A 16 0.94 -35.82 8.70
N ASN A 17 1.67 -36.68 8.00
CA ASN A 17 2.97 -36.35 7.43
C ASN A 17 2.91 -35.20 6.39
N THR A 18 1.79 -35.09 5.68
CA THR A 18 1.54 -34.00 4.72
C THR A 18 1.25 -32.70 5.45
N ILE A 19 0.44 -32.72 6.51
CA ILE A 19 0.16 -31.53 7.34
C ILE A 19 1.43 -31.03 8.01
N ASP A 20 2.26 -31.90 8.56
CA ASP A 20 3.54 -31.55 9.19
C ASP A 20 4.49 -30.88 8.20
N LYS A 21 4.58 -31.37 6.96
CA LYS A 21 5.38 -30.74 5.91
C LYS A 21 4.86 -29.36 5.55
N ILE A 22 3.55 -29.19 5.43
CA ILE A 22 2.91 -27.90 5.13
C ILE A 22 3.15 -26.92 6.29
N SER A 23 2.93 -27.35 7.53
CA SER A 23 3.16 -26.53 8.72
C SER A 23 4.61 -26.08 8.83
N ALA A 24 5.57 -26.96 8.52
CA ALA A 24 6.99 -26.63 8.49
C ALA A 24 7.30 -25.53 7.46
N VAL A 25 6.69 -25.55 6.28
CA VAL A 25 6.87 -24.51 5.25
C VAL A 25 6.38 -23.15 5.76
N TYR A 26 5.18 -23.08 6.34
CA TYR A 26 4.65 -21.83 6.89
C TYR A 26 5.47 -21.32 8.05
N ARG A 27 5.87 -22.22 8.99
CA ARG A 27 6.70 -21.87 10.15
C ARG A 27 8.05 -21.32 9.72
N ASN A 28 8.74 -21.99 8.81
CA ASN A 28 10.04 -21.53 8.31
C ASN A 28 9.91 -20.18 7.59
N THR A 29 8.85 -20.00 6.79
CA THR A 29 8.60 -18.73 6.07
C THR A 29 8.30 -17.58 7.04
N ALA A 30 7.56 -17.83 8.11
CA ALA A 30 7.28 -16.85 9.16
C ALA A 30 8.56 -16.47 9.92
N GLU A 31 9.38 -17.46 10.29
CA GLU A 31 10.63 -17.24 11.01
C GLU A 31 11.67 -16.48 10.17
N GLU A 32 11.83 -16.84 8.88
CA GLU A 32 12.65 -16.06 7.94
C GLU A 32 12.18 -14.60 7.84
N ALA A 33 10.86 -14.38 7.76
CA ALA A 33 10.30 -13.04 7.72
C ALA A 33 10.58 -12.28 9.02
N ARG A 34 10.47 -12.91 10.18
CA ARG A 34 10.79 -12.35 11.50
C ARG A 34 12.25 -11.95 11.62
N GLN A 35 13.16 -12.80 11.19
CA GLN A 35 14.61 -12.52 11.20
C GLN A 35 14.98 -11.35 10.28
N GLU A 36 14.41 -11.33 9.06
CA GLU A 36 14.59 -10.19 8.15
C GLU A 36 13.99 -8.90 8.73
N LEU A 37 12.81 -8.98 9.36
CA LEU A 37 12.13 -7.85 9.98
C LEU A 37 13.01 -7.22 11.06
N ASN A 38 13.59 -8.02 11.95
CA ASN A 38 14.51 -7.54 12.98
C ASN A 38 15.72 -6.81 12.37
N LYS A 39 16.30 -7.33 11.29
CA LYS A 39 17.41 -6.67 10.57
C LYS A 39 16.97 -5.33 9.96
N VAL A 40 15.77 -5.28 9.38
CA VAL A 40 15.22 -4.05 8.79
C VAL A 40 14.92 -3.01 9.88
N GLN A 41 14.33 -3.41 11.00
CA GLN A 41 14.07 -2.52 12.15
C GLN A 41 15.37 -1.91 12.70
N GLN A 42 16.41 -2.72 12.89
CA GLN A 42 17.72 -2.20 13.32
C GLN A 42 18.29 -1.17 12.31
N LYS A 43 18.15 -1.41 11.01
CA LYS A 43 18.56 -0.44 9.98
C LYS A 43 17.74 0.85 10.05
N ILE A 44 16.42 0.76 10.28
CA ILE A 44 15.54 1.91 10.46
C ILE A 44 16.02 2.78 11.63
N TYR A 45 16.30 2.16 12.79
CA TYR A 45 16.82 2.89 13.97
C TYR A 45 18.18 3.56 13.69
N ARG A 46 19.14 2.84 13.09
CA ARG A 46 20.46 3.40 12.77
C ARG A 46 20.37 4.59 11.81
N ILE A 47 19.52 4.49 10.78
CA ILE A 47 19.33 5.56 9.80
C ILE A 47 18.58 6.74 10.42
N GLY A 48 17.60 6.48 11.29
CA GLY A 48 16.93 7.50 12.07
C GLY A 48 17.89 8.32 12.92
N SER A 49 18.78 7.64 13.67
CA SER A 49 19.82 8.28 14.48
C SER A 49 20.82 9.07 13.62
N LEU A 50 21.25 8.50 12.50
CA LEU A 50 22.16 9.19 11.57
C LEU A 50 21.52 10.45 10.97
N ARG A 51 20.23 10.40 10.60
CA ARG A 51 19.49 11.58 10.13
C ARG A 51 19.43 12.68 11.18
N LEU A 52 19.13 12.30 12.44
CA LEU A 52 19.09 13.26 13.54
C LEU A 52 20.45 13.91 13.77
N LEU A 53 21.52 13.11 13.75
CA LEU A 53 22.89 13.61 13.90
C LEU A 53 23.27 14.57 12.76
N LEU A 54 22.96 14.25 11.51
CA LEU A 54 23.20 15.13 10.37
C LEU A 54 22.42 16.43 10.48
N PHE A 55 21.17 16.39 10.92
CA PHE A 55 20.35 17.57 11.12
C PHE A 55 20.95 18.48 12.20
N VAL A 56 21.29 17.91 13.37
CA VAL A 56 21.91 18.67 14.48
C VAL A 56 23.25 19.27 14.04
N ALA A 57 24.10 18.48 13.35
CA ALA A 57 25.39 18.95 12.85
C ALA A 57 25.22 20.11 11.85
N GLY A 58 24.20 20.04 10.97
CA GLY A 58 23.88 21.12 10.05
C GLY A 58 23.45 22.41 10.77
N VAL A 59 22.55 22.30 11.76
CA VAL A 59 22.11 23.44 12.56
C VAL A 59 23.27 24.07 13.34
N VAL A 60 24.06 23.26 14.03
CA VAL A 60 25.24 23.73 14.78
C VAL A 60 26.26 24.39 13.85
N GLY A 61 26.51 23.79 12.67
CA GLY A 61 27.39 24.35 11.67
C GLY A 61 26.92 25.74 11.17
N ILE A 62 25.63 25.88 10.87
CA ILE A 62 25.06 27.17 10.46
C ILE A 62 25.18 28.21 11.57
N ILE A 63 24.90 27.84 12.83
CA ILE A 63 25.01 28.78 13.97
C ILE A 63 26.46 29.18 14.20
N TYR A 64 27.40 28.25 14.14
CA TYR A 64 28.83 28.53 14.39
C TYR A 64 29.43 29.43 13.30
N PHE A 65 29.08 29.22 12.03
CA PHE A 65 29.60 30.01 10.90
C PHE A 65 28.66 31.13 10.49
N TRP A 66 27.74 31.56 11.35
CA TRP A 66 26.73 32.62 11.02
C TRP A 66 27.34 33.95 10.60
N SER A 67 28.50 34.33 11.14
CA SER A 67 29.20 35.56 10.82
C SER A 67 30.10 35.51 9.57
N GLU A 68 30.25 34.31 8.98
CA GLU A 68 31.07 34.08 7.81
C GLU A 68 30.34 34.40 6.50
N SER A 69 31.03 34.21 5.36
CA SER A 69 30.47 34.49 4.05
C SER A 69 29.28 33.58 3.73
N TRP A 70 28.30 34.12 2.98
CA TRP A 70 27.14 33.35 2.49
C TRP A 70 27.51 32.09 1.71
N GLY A 71 28.69 32.07 1.05
CA GLY A 71 29.18 30.89 0.36
C GLY A 71 29.47 29.71 1.29
N ILE A 72 30.04 29.97 2.48
CA ILE A 72 30.34 28.94 3.48
C ILE A 72 29.03 28.38 4.04
N LEU A 73 28.06 29.24 4.37
CA LEU A 73 26.74 28.79 4.85
C LEU A 73 26.01 27.94 3.79
N ALA A 74 26.06 28.33 2.52
CA ALA A 74 25.47 27.58 1.42
C ALA A 74 26.15 26.21 1.24
N CYS A 75 27.48 26.11 1.37
CA CYS A 75 28.22 24.87 1.32
C CYS A 75 27.82 23.93 2.49
N ILE A 76 27.74 24.45 3.72
CA ILE A 76 27.31 23.66 4.89
C ILE A 76 25.89 23.13 4.69
N ALA A 77 24.97 24.00 4.25
CA ALA A 77 23.59 23.61 3.99
C ALA A 77 23.52 22.53 2.89
N LEU A 78 24.28 22.64 1.82
CA LEU A 78 24.30 21.66 0.74
C LEU A 78 24.85 20.29 1.19
N ILE A 79 25.99 20.31 1.92
CA ILE A 79 26.64 19.11 2.43
C ILE A 79 25.77 18.36 3.45
N THR A 80 24.95 19.05 4.23
CA THR A 80 24.06 18.42 5.21
C THR A 80 22.71 18.04 4.61
N LEU A 81 22.12 18.88 3.74
CA LEU A 81 20.79 18.67 3.19
C LEU A 81 20.75 17.53 2.16
N LEU A 82 21.73 17.40 1.27
CA LEU A 82 21.72 16.36 0.24
C LEU A 82 21.77 14.94 0.84
N PRO A 83 22.69 14.61 1.77
CA PRO A 83 22.68 13.28 2.44
C PRO A 83 21.41 13.09 3.28
N PHE A 84 20.88 14.13 3.93
CA PHE A 84 19.64 14.05 4.69
C PHE A 84 18.46 13.66 3.81
N LEU A 85 18.29 14.27 2.64
CA LEU A 85 17.23 13.93 1.68
C LEU A 85 17.40 12.50 1.13
N PHE A 86 18.63 12.09 0.86
CA PHE A 86 18.92 10.73 0.42
C PHE A 86 18.56 9.69 1.50
N LEU A 87 18.97 9.94 2.76
CA LEU A 87 18.63 9.07 3.89
C LEU A 87 17.13 9.04 4.16
N MET A 88 16.41 10.14 3.96
CA MET A 88 14.96 10.18 4.08
C MET A 88 14.27 9.26 3.06
N LYS A 89 14.70 9.31 1.80
CA LYS A 89 14.19 8.44 0.74
C LYS A 89 14.49 6.97 1.00
N TYR A 90 15.70 6.68 1.51
CA TYR A 90 16.10 5.32 1.86
C TYR A 90 15.31 4.79 3.07
N HIS A 91 15.09 5.64 4.07
CA HIS A 91 14.28 5.33 5.27
C HIS A 91 12.84 4.93 4.88
N ASN A 92 12.19 5.68 3.99
CA ASN A 92 10.85 5.34 3.49
C ASN A 92 10.82 3.95 2.80
N ARG A 93 11.84 3.61 2.01
CA ARG A 93 11.92 2.27 1.39
C ARG A 93 12.03 1.16 2.43
N LEU A 94 12.72 1.41 3.55
CA LEU A 94 12.82 0.44 4.64
C LEU A 94 11.48 0.25 5.36
N PHE A 95 10.67 1.30 5.52
CA PHE A 95 9.32 1.16 6.08
C PHE A 95 8.42 0.30 5.18
N HIS A 96 8.39 0.54 3.88
CA HIS A 96 7.65 -0.34 2.96
C HIS A 96 8.14 -1.79 3.02
N ARG A 97 9.46 -2.01 3.19
CA ARG A 97 9.99 -3.37 3.38
C ARG A 97 9.55 -3.97 4.71
N LYS A 98 9.54 -3.17 5.78
CA LYS A 98 9.05 -3.56 7.10
C LYS A 98 7.59 -4.00 7.01
N ASP A 99 6.70 -3.16 6.47
CA ASP A 99 5.27 -3.46 6.32
C ASP A 99 5.03 -4.76 5.53
N TYR A 100 5.80 -4.95 4.45
CA TYR A 100 5.76 -6.18 3.67
C TYR A 100 6.14 -7.43 4.49
N LEU A 101 7.20 -7.35 5.30
CA LEU A 101 7.67 -8.46 6.12
C LEU A 101 6.72 -8.75 7.29
N GLU A 102 6.14 -7.72 7.90
CA GLU A 102 5.11 -7.87 8.93
C GLU A 102 3.88 -8.60 8.38
N LYS A 103 3.41 -8.22 7.18
CA LYS A 103 2.31 -8.92 6.52
C LYS A 103 2.68 -10.34 6.09
N LYS A 104 3.92 -10.58 5.64
CA LYS A 104 4.40 -11.92 5.31
C LYS A 104 4.40 -12.83 6.53
N MET A 105 4.83 -12.32 7.68
CA MET A 105 4.80 -13.04 8.96
C MET A 105 3.35 -13.32 9.37
N GLU A 106 2.50 -12.28 9.43
CA GLU A 106 1.09 -12.37 9.82
C GLU A 106 0.32 -13.44 9.03
N ILE A 107 0.42 -13.44 7.69
CA ILE A 107 -0.32 -14.40 6.86
C ILE A 107 0.15 -15.85 7.08
N ASN A 108 1.44 -16.07 7.35
CA ASN A 108 1.94 -17.43 7.60
C ASN A 108 1.55 -17.92 9.01
N GLU A 109 1.52 -17.04 10.02
CA GLU A 109 1.02 -17.35 11.35
C GLU A 109 -0.49 -17.65 11.31
N GLN A 110 -1.28 -16.91 10.52
CA GLN A 110 -2.71 -17.20 10.29
C GLN A 110 -2.93 -18.55 9.62
N GLU A 111 -2.09 -18.94 8.65
CA GLU A 111 -2.21 -20.24 8.01
C GLU A 111 -1.82 -21.39 8.96
N LEU A 112 -0.85 -21.18 9.85
CA LEU A 112 -0.52 -22.15 10.91
C LEU A 112 -1.69 -22.34 11.86
N ALA A 113 -2.32 -21.26 12.33
CA ALA A 113 -3.51 -21.36 13.17
C ALA A 113 -4.68 -22.07 12.45
N ALA A 114 -4.86 -21.80 11.15
CA ALA A 114 -5.89 -22.46 10.35
C ALA A 114 -5.66 -23.97 10.16
N LEU A 115 -4.42 -24.44 10.18
CA LEU A 115 -4.11 -25.87 10.17
C LEU A 115 -4.56 -26.56 11.47
N ASP A 116 -4.63 -25.81 12.59
CA ASP A 116 -5.17 -26.24 13.87
C ASP A 116 -6.67 -25.91 14.01
N TYR A 117 -7.35 -25.63 12.91
CA TYR A 117 -8.77 -25.23 12.82
C TYR A 117 -9.13 -23.90 13.49
N ASP A 118 -8.16 -23.09 13.90
CA ASP A 118 -8.42 -21.72 14.34
C ASP A 118 -8.48 -20.77 13.12
N THR A 119 -9.71 -20.48 12.70
CA THR A 119 -9.99 -19.59 11.57
C THR A 119 -10.46 -18.20 12.00
N SER A 120 -10.40 -17.88 13.29
CA SER A 120 -10.90 -16.61 13.88
C SER A 120 -10.28 -15.35 13.28
N SER A 121 -9.06 -15.45 12.72
CA SER A 121 -8.37 -14.35 12.07
C SER A 121 -8.89 -13.99 10.66
N PHE A 122 -9.75 -14.84 10.07
CA PHE A 122 -10.34 -14.62 8.76
C PHE A 122 -11.76 -14.08 8.86
N ASP A 123 -12.13 -13.27 7.89
CA ASP A 123 -13.50 -12.73 7.78
C ASP A 123 -14.48 -13.88 7.54
N ASP A 124 -15.53 -13.95 8.34
CA ASP A 124 -16.51 -15.02 8.38
C ASP A 124 -17.66 -14.87 7.36
N GLY A 125 -17.73 -13.69 6.72
CA GLY A 125 -18.79 -13.44 5.72
C GLY A 125 -20.17 -13.24 6.32
N GLU A 126 -20.31 -12.83 7.59
CA GLU A 126 -21.60 -12.58 8.27
C GLU A 126 -22.52 -11.66 7.42
N ALA A 127 -21.95 -10.71 6.69
CA ALA A 127 -22.70 -9.82 5.80
C ALA A 127 -23.41 -10.52 4.62
N TYR A 128 -23.12 -11.79 4.37
CA TYR A 128 -23.73 -12.61 3.30
C TYR A 128 -24.73 -13.63 3.81
N ILE A 129 -25.02 -13.65 5.10
CA ILE A 129 -26.05 -14.54 5.68
C ILE A 129 -27.41 -14.10 5.14
N ASP A 130 -28.08 -15.01 4.45
CA ASP A 130 -29.44 -14.85 3.94
C ASP A 130 -30.30 -16.05 4.36
N PRO A 131 -31.20 -15.86 5.34
CA PRO A 131 -32.09 -16.94 5.82
C PRO A 131 -33.06 -17.45 4.76
N THR A 132 -33.27 -16.72 3.67
CA THR A 132 -34.18 -17.10 2.59
C THR A 132 -33.50 -17.87 1.45
N HIS A 133 -32.18 -17.99 1.50
CA HIS A 133 -31.41 -18.66 0.47
C HIS A 133 -31.59 -20.18 0.54
N LEU A 134 -31.67 -20.85 -0.63
CA LEU A 134 -32.03 -22.26 -0.76
C LEU A 134 -31.18 -23.23 0.07
N TYR A 135 -29.89 -22.94 0.32
CA TYR A 135 -28.99 -23.88 1.00
C TYR A 135 -27.90 -23.20 1.86
N THR A 136 -27.57 -21.92 1.62
CA THR A 136 -26.42 -21.30 2.29
C THR A 136 -26.65 -21.10 3.79
N TYR A 137 -27.88 -20.90 4.21
CA TYR A 137 -28.25 -20.78 5.61
C TYR A 137 -28.25 -22.15 6.30
N ASP A 138 -28.90 -23.16 5.69
CA ASP A 138 -29.01 -24.50 6.28
C ASP A 138 -27.67 -25.23 6.37
N LEU A 139 -26.71 -24.90 5.51
CA LEU A 139 -25.39 -25.53 5.48
C LEU A 139 -24.30 -24.67 6.18
N ASP A 140 -24.66 -23.60 6.89
CA ASP A 140 -23.73 -22.70 7.57
C ASP A 140 -22.57 -22.26 6.66
N VAL A 141 -22.89 -21.89 5.40
CA VAL A 141 -21.87 -21.50 4.41
C VAL A 141 -21.19 -20.20 4.81
N PHE A 142 -21.91 -19.27 5.47
CA PHE A 142 -21.44 -17.98 5.94
C PHE A 142 -21.62 -17.85 7.46
N GLY A 143 -20.80 -17.06 8.10
CA GLY A 143 -20.80 -16.82 9.53
C GLY A 143 -19.58 -17.43 10.24
N PRO A 144 -19.52 -17.35 11.58
CA PRO A 144 -18.43 -17.91 12.37
C PRO A 144 -18.29 -19.43 12.16
N HIS A 145 -17.06 -19.91 12.02
CA HIS A 145 -16.71 -21.31 11.77
C HIS A 145 -17.30 -21.92 10.50
N SER A 146 -17.73 -21.10 9.56
CA SER A 146 -18.34 -21.47 8.28
C SER A 146 -17.30 -21.95 7.25
N LEU A 147 -17.82 -22.56 6.16
CA LEU A 147 -17.02 -22.89 4.99
C LEU A 147 -16.36 -21.63 4.40
N PHE A 148 -17.10 -20.52 4.33
CA PHE A 148 -16.56 -19.26 3.83
C PHE A 148 -15.36 -18.81 4.65
N GLN A 149 -15.46 -18.76 5.98
CA GLN A 149 -14.38 -18.37 6.86
C GLN A 149 -13.14 -19.28 6.68
N TYR A 150 -13.36 -20.58 6.55
CA TYR A 150 -12.28 -21.54 6.38
C TYR A 150 -11.48 -21.35 5.08
N ILE A 151 -12.14 -21.01 3.97
CA ILE A 151 -11.49 -20.86 2.66
C ILE A 151 -11.16 -19.40 2.30
N ASN A 152 -11.70 -18.42 3.03
CA ASN A 152 -11.54 -17.02 2.70
C ASN A 152 -10.10 -16.53 2.90
N ARG A 153 -9.40 -16.35 1.78
CA ARG A 153 -8.07 -15.73 1.71
C ARG A 153 -8.09 -14.49 0.83
N THR A 154 -9.26 -13.90 0.64
CA THR A 154 -9.41 -12.72 -0.19
C THR A 154 -8.75 -11.50 0.46
N CYS A 155 -8.14 -10.64 -0.35
CA CYS A 155 -7.44 -9.45 0.09
C CYS A 155 -8.05 -8.16 -0.47
N THR A 156 -9.15 -8.27 -1.24
CA THR A 156 -9.89 -7.13 -1.81
C THR A 156 -11.38 -7.33 -1.62
N GLN A 157 -12.15 -6.26 -1.54
CA GLN A 157 -13.62 -6.35 -1.41
C GLN A 157 -14.29 -7.00 -2.62
N PRO A 158 -13.96 -6.66 -3.89
CA PRO A 158 -14.52 -7.38 -5.03
C PRO A 158 -14.20 -8.88 -5.02
N GLY A 159 -12.99 -9.25 -4.57
CA GLY A 159 -12.61 -10.64 -4.41
C GLY A 159 -13.48 -11.36 -3.37
N LYS A 160 -13.74 -10.72 -2.23
CA LYS A 160 -14.61 -11.23 -1.17
C LYS A 160 -16.05 -11.40 -1.68
N HIS A 161 -16.62 -10.40 -2.33
CA HIS A 161 -17.95 -10.50 -2.94
C HIS A 161 -18.01 -11.60 -4.01
N ARG A 162 -16.96 -11.77 -4.81
CA ARG A 162 -16.90 -12.82 -5.83
C ARG A 162 -16.86 -14.21 -5.20
N LEU A 163 -16.10 -14.41 -4.13
CA LEU A 163 -16.04 -15.67 -3.40
C LEU A 163 -17.41 -16.00 -2.79
N ALA A 164 -18.05 -15.04 -2.12
CA ALA A 164 -19.39 -15.22 -1.57
C ALA A 164 -20.41 -15.59 -2.66
N HIS A 165 -20.37 -14.90 -3.79
CA HIS A 165 -21.22 -15.22 -4.94
C HIS A 165 -20.97 -16.64 -5.49
N TRP A 166 -19.72 -17.10 -5.51
CA TRP A 166 -19.41 -18.47 -5.97
C TRP A 166 -19.92 -19.55 -5.04
N LEU A 167 -19.97 -19.27 -3.75
CA LEU A 167 -20.52 -20.19 -2.76
C LEU A 167 -22.06 -20.17 -2.72
N GLY A 168 -22.65 -18.98 -2.95
CA GLY A 168 -24.11 -18.83 -3.00
C GLY A 168 -24.73 -19.23 -4.35
N LYS A 169 -23.96 -19.26 -5.44
CA LYS A 169 -24.48 -19.64 -6.76
C LYS A 169 -23.60 -20.66 -7.43
N HIS A 170 -24.10 -21.88 -7.52
CA HIS A 170 -23.39 -22.97 -8.19
C HIS A 170 -23.34 -22.78 -9.72
N LEU A 171 -22.33 -23.40 -10.34
CA LEU A 171 -22.22 -23.47 -11.78
C LEU A 171 -23.10 -24.57 -12.33
N GLU A 172 -23.82 -24.31 -13.41
CA GLU A 172 -24.73 -25.25 -14.05
C GLU A 172 -24.04 -26.02 -15.19
N ARG A 173 -23.04 -25.41 -15.84
CA ARG A 173 -22.37 -25.96 -17.01
C ARG A 173 -21.09 -26.71 -16.63
N LYS A 174 -20.98 -27.96 -17.05
CA LYS A 174 -19.83 -28.82 -16.80
C LYS A 174 -18.51 -28.19 -17.28
N GLU A 175 -18.53 -27.57 -18.45
CA GLU A 175 -17.36 -26.94 -19.07
C GLU A 175 -16.80 -25.81 -18.20
N GLU A 176 -17.66 -25.02 -17.58
CA GLU A 176 -17.25 -23.93 -16.68
C GLU A 176 -16.66 -24.47 -15.38
N ILE A 177 -17.20 -25.58 -14.87
CA ILE A 177 -16.66 -26.26 -13.68
C ILE A 177 -15.25 -26.75 -13.98
N ILE A 178 -15.06 -27.49 -15.07
CA ILE A 178 -13.75 -28.03 -15.47
C ILE A 178 -12.73 -26.91 -15.66
N ARG A 179 -13.07 -25.85 -16.39
CA ARG A 179 -12.18 -24.71 -16.60
C ARG A 179 -11.76 -24.04 -15.30
N ARG A 180 -12.66 -23.94 -14.31
CA ARG A 180 -12.34 -23.40 -12.99
C ARG A 180 -11.43 -24.36 -12.21
N GLN A 181 -11.68 -25.66 -12.25
CA GLN A 181 -10.85 -26.67 -11.61
C GLN A 181 -9.42 -26.68 -12.17
N GLU A 182 -9.26 -26.58 -13.49
CA GLU A 182 -7.95 -26.46 -14.15
C GLU A 182 -7.19 -25.22 -13.65
N ALA A 183 -7.85 -24.06 -13.59
CA ALA A 183 -7.24 -22.82 -13.10
C ALA A 183 -6.83 -22.91 -11.63
N VAL A 184 -7.65 -23.53 -10.79
CA VAL A 184 -7.33 -23.76 -9.37
C VAL A 184 -6.16 -24.73 -9.24
N SER A 185 -6.14 -25.83 -10.00
CA SER A 185 -5.06 -26.82 -9.97
C SER A 185 -3.71 -26.22 -10.40
N GLU A 186 -3.72 -25.29 -11.35
CA GLU A 186 -2.49 -24.58 -11.77
C GLU A 186 -1.98 -23.62 -10.69
N LEU A 187 -2.87 -22.89 -10.01
CA LEU A 187 -2.49 -21.89 -9.00
C LEU A 187 -2.25 -22.49 -7.61
N ALA A 188 -2.79 -23.68 -7.32
CA ALA A 188 -2.69 -24.30 -6.01
C ALA A 188 -1.24 -24.54 -5.56
N PRO A 189 -0.32 -25.08 -6.39
CA PRO A 189 1.09 -25.28 -6.02
C PRO A 189 1.90 -23.98 -5.92
N GLU A 190 1.43 -22.89 -6.52
CA GLU A 190 2.14 -21.61 -6.61
C GLU A 190 2.08 -20.81 -5.29
N LEU A 191 2.58 -21.37 -4.19
CA LEU A 191 2.51 -20.78 -2.85
C LEU A 191 3.14 -19.36 -2.81
N LYS A 192 4.31 -19.18 -3.45
CA LYS A 192 5.01 -17.88 -3.47
C LYS A 192 4.17 -16.80 -4.16
N PHE A 193 3.51 -17.15 -5.25
CA PHE A 193 2.61 -16.24 -5.97
C PHE A 193 1.41 -15.87 -5.10
N ARG A 194 0.71 -16.87 -4.52
CA ARG A 194 -0.48 -16.67 -3.69
C ARG A 194 -0.18 -15.82 -2.46
N GLN A 195 0.92 -16.11 -1.75
CA GLN A 195 1.35 -15.30 -0.60
C GLN A 195 1.66 -13.87 -1.02
N ARG A 196 2.43 -13.68 -2.09
CA ARG A 196 2.79 -12.34 -2.57
C ARG A 196 1.56 -11.54 -2.99
N PHE A 197 0.60 -12.19 -3.67
CA PHE A 197 -0.67 -11.57 -4.05
C PHE A 197 -1.44 -11.10 -2.81
N ARG A 198 -1.59 -11.99 -1.83
CA ARG A 198 -2.29 -11.67 -0.58
C ARG A 198 -1.60 -10.56 0.21
N ILE A 199 -0.26 -10.60 0.35
CA ILE A 199 0.50 -9.52 1.01
C ILE A 199 0.24 -8.19 0.35
N LEU A 200 0.37 -8.09 -0.99
CA LEU A 200 0.17 -6.84 -1.71
C LEU A 200 -1.24 -6.29 -1.53
N GLY A 201 -2.27 -7.16 -1.56
CA GLY A 201 -3.64 -6.74 -1.32
C GLY A 201 -3.90 -6.29 0.12
N LEU A 202 -3.27 -6.92 1.12
CA LEU A 202 -3.42 -6.58 2.53
C LEU A 202 -2.59 -5.37 2.99
N LEU A 203 -1.57 -4.97 2.25
CA LEU A 203 -0.83 -3.73 2.53
C LEU A 203 -1.74 -2.50 2.48
N TYR A 204 -2.84 -2.57 1.75
CA TYR A 204 -3.89 -1.58 1.77
C TYR A 204 -5.17 -2.18 2.39
N LYS A 205 -5.44 -1.84 3.65
CA LYS A 205 -6.73 -2.14 4.30
C LYS A 205 -7.73 -1.02 4.00
N GLY A 206 -8.29 -0.99 2.78
CA GLY A 206 -9.42 -0.13 2.45
C GLY A 206 -10.73 -0.64 3.07
N LYS A 207 -11.64 0.29 3.41
CA LYS A 207 -13.03 -0.06 3.75
C LYS A 207 -13.80 -0.34 2.44
N ALA A 208 -14.87 -1.13 2.52
CA ALA A 208 -15.75 -1.39 1.36
C ALA A 208 -16.25 -0.10 0.68
N ALA A 209 -16.54 0.93 1.47
CA ALA A 209 -16.94 2.26 0.99
C ALA A 209 -15.87 2.94 0.13
N ASP A 210 -14.58 2.63 0.33
CA ASP A 210 -13.48 3.30 -0.35
C ASP A 210 -13.44 3.00 -1.85
N GLU A 211 -13.83 1.79 -2.25
CA GLU A 211 -13.89 1.38 -3.66
C GLU A 211 -15.06 2.03 -4.39
N THR A 212 -16.23 2.09 -3.75
CA THR A 212 -17.38 2.80 -4.27
C THR A 212 -17.09 4.30 -4.44
N GLU A 213 -16.43 4.91 -3.44
CA GLU A 213 -15.97 6.29 -3.53
C GLU A 213 -14.93 6.50 -4.62
N LEU A 214 -14.07 5.51 -4.88
CA LEU A 214 -13.09 5.58 -5.96
C LEU A 214 -13.76 5.60 -7.33
N CYS A 215 -14.77 4.75 -7.56
CA CYS A 215 -15.54 4.73 -8.80
C CYS A 215 -16.29 6.05 -9.00
N GLN A 216 -17.00 6.54 -7.97
CA GLN A 216 -17.69 7.83 -8.02
C GLN A 216 -16.73 8.99 -8.26
N TRP A 217 -15.54 8.94 -7.67
CA TRP A 217 -14.51 9.95 -7.91
C TRP A 217 -13.98 9.90 -9.34
N ALA A 218 -13.79 8.72 -9.91
CA ALA A 218 -13.32 8.58 -11.29
C ALA A 218 -14.32 9.15 -12.29
N GLU A 219 -15.62 9.09 -12.00
CA GLU A 219 -16.70 9.64 -12.81
C GLU A 219 -16.92 11.13 -12.55
N SER A 220 -16.44 11.67 -11.41
CA SER A 220 -16.65 13.07 -11.05
C SER A 220 -15.84 14.02 -11.93
N PRO A 221 -16.44 15.17 -12.36
CA PRO A 221 -15.71 16.16 -13.15
C PRO A 221 -14.56 16.76 -12.35
N SER A 222 -13.37 16.86 -12.96
CA SER A 222 -12.18 17.39 -12.29
C SER A 222 -12.36 18.88 -11.96
N ILE A 223 -12.42 19.22 -10.68
CA ILE A 223 -12.61 20.57 -10.16
C ILE A 223 -11.49 21.54 -10.60
N PHE A 224 -10.26 21.02 -10.78
CA PHE A 224 -9.11 21.82 -11.18
C PHE A 224 -9.00 22.10 -12.68
N ARG A 225 -9.66 21.30 -13.52
CA ARG A 225 -9.59 21.47 -14.98
C ARG A 225 -10.37 22.70 -15.45
N SER A 226 -11.39 23.12 -14.69
CA SER A 226 -12.26 24.24 -15.07
C SER A 226 -11.76 25.62 -14.65
N ARG A 227 -10.79 25.72 -13.71
CA ARG A 227 -10.30 27.02 -13.20
C ARG A 227 -8.84 27.26 -13.58
N LYS A 228 -8.63 27.79 -14.80
CA LYS A 228 -7.31 28.15 -15.32
C LYS A 228 -6.53 29.09 -14.39
N LEU A 229 -7.23 29.99 -13.67
CA LEU A 229 -6.64 30.92 -12.71
C LEU A 229 -5.92 30.21 -11.54
N LEU A 230 -6.52 29.15 -10.96
CA LEU A 230 -5.90 28.41 -9.86
C LEU A 230 -4.63 27.68 -10.28
N ARG A 231 -4.51 27.31 -11.55
CA ARG A 231 -3.33 26.67 -12.11
C ARG A 231 -2.16 27.65 -12.31
N LEU A 232 -2.46 28.91 -12.61
CA LEU A 232 -1.46 29.95 -12.83
C LEU A 232 -1.01 30.60 -11.52
N LEU A 233 -1.82 30.55 -10.47
CA LEU A 233 -1.55 31.21 -9.19
C LEU A 233 -0.18 30.89 -8.58
N PRO A 234 0.28 29.61 -8.49
CA PRO A 234 1.62 29.30 -7.97
C PRO A 234 2.74 29.94 -8.81
N VAL A 235 2.59 29.91 -10.13
CA VAL A 235 3.60 30.48 -11.06
C VAL A 235 3.65 31.99 -10.91
N LEU A 236 2.49 32.64 -10.78
CA LEU A 236 2.41 34.08 -10.59
C LEU A 236 3.01 34.53 -9.25
N VAL A 237 2.70 33.80 -8.15
CA VAL A 237 3.24 34.10 -6.81
C VAL A 237 4.76 33.89 -6.79
N THR A 238 5.25 32.79 -7.35
CA THR A 238 6.69 32.52 -7.42
C THR A 238 7.39 33.53 -8.30
N GLY A 239 6.83 33.89 -9.45
CA GLY A 239 7.35 34.91 -10.35
C GLY A 239 7.43 36.31 -9.69
N ALA A 240 6.35 36.69 -9.00
CA ALA A 240 6.31 37.94 -8.27
C ALA A 240 7.38 38.01 -7.16
N ASN A 241 7.56 36.91 -6.39
CA ASN A 241 8.62 36.83 -5.38
C ASN A 241 10.03 36.96 -5.99
N LEU A 242 10.29 36.27 -7.12
CA LEU A 242 11.59 36.38 -7.80
C LEU A 242 11.86 37.77 -8.33
N ILE A 243 10.85 38.44 -8.87
CA ILE A 243 10.96 39.83 -9.33
C ILE A 243 11.26 40.77 -8.15
N CYS A 244 10.52 40.65 -7.03
CA CYS A 244 10.77 41.44 -5.84
C CYS A 244 12.18 41.22 -5.29
N LEU A 245 12.66 39.98 -5.26
CA LEU A 245 14.02 39.64 -4.84
C LEU A 245 15.08 40.29 -5.77
N ALA A 246 14.87 40.25 -7.08
CA ALA A 246 15.75 40.89 -8.05
C ALA A 246 15.80 42.43 -7.86
N LEU A 247 14.68 43.06 -7.56
CA LEU A 247 14.59 44.49 -7.26
C LEU A 247 15.32 44.86 -5.96
N VAL A 248 15.31 43.99 -4.95
CA VAL A 248 16.12 44.19 -3.73
C VAL A 248 17.59 44.06 -4.05
N MET A 249 18.02 43.12 -4.84
CA MET A 249 19.41 42.92 -5.25
C MET A 249 19.91 44.08 -6.12
N ALA A 250 19.04 44.70 -6.91
CA ALA A 250 19.34 45.91 -7.69
C ALA A 250 19.35 47.23 -6.85
N GLY A 251 19.05 47.12 -5.55
CA GLY A 251 19.00 48.29 -4.67
C GLY A 251 17.80 49.25 -4.88
N ILE A 252 16.80 48.80 -5.69
CA ILE A 252 15.60 49.59 -6.01
C ILE A 252 14.55 49.47 -4.92
N LEU A 253 14.45 48.27 -4.30
CA LEU A 253 13.47 47.94 -3.25
C LEU A 253 14.20 47.72 -1.92
N SER A 254 13.69 48.31 -0.82
CA SER A 254 14.28 48.03 0.50
C SER A 254 13.96 46.64 0.98
N ALA A 255 14.90 45.98 1.67
CA ALA A 255 14.72 44.64 2.23
C ALA A 255 13.53 44.56 3.20
N SER A 256 13.22 45.63 3.93
CA SER A 256 12.08 45.71 4.85
C SER A 256 10.73 45.62 4.12
N ILE A 257 10.59 46.32 2.99
CA ILE A 257 9.36 46.28 2.16
C ILE A 257 9.19 44.89 1.57
N TYR A 258 10.28 44.28 1.06
CA TYR A 258 10.23 42.88 0.59
C TYR A 258 9.80 41.91 1.69
N GLY A 259 10.32 42.05 2.90
CA GLY A 259 9.93 41.23 4.06
C GLY A 259 8.44 41.31 4.36
N ILE A 260 7.82 42.49 4.29
CA ILE A 260 6.38 42.68 4.47
C ILE A 260 5.60 41.96 3.36
N ILE A 261 5.98 42.15 2.10
CA ILE A 261 5.34 41.50 0.95
C ILE A 261 5.43 40.01 1.06
N TRP A 262 6.61 39.49 1.40
CA TRP A 262 6.83 38.06 1.59
C TRP A 262 5.96 37.48 2.72
N THR A 263 5.88 38.17 3.85
CA THR A 263 5.02 37.78 4.99
C THR A 263 3.55 37.73 4.59
N CYS A 264 3.06 38.72 3.81
CA CYS A 264 1.70 38.71 3.28
C CYS A 264 1.43 37.45 2.37
N PHE A 265 2.38 37.10 1.50
CA PHE A 265 2.25 35.88 0.68
C PHE A 265 2.25 34.62 1.51
N VAL A 266 3.07 34.55 2.56
CA VAL A 266 3.09 33.40 3.50
C VAL A 266 1.75 33.27 4.23
N ILE A 267 1.22 34.35 4.78
CA ILE A 267 -0.08 34.37 5.48
C ILE A 267 -1.21 33.95 4.53
N ALA A 268 -1.25 34.51 3.31
CA ALA A 268 -2.22 34.13 2.28
C ALA A 268 -2.09 32.63 1.93
N GLY A 269 -0.87 32.09 1.84
CA GLY A 269 -0.59 30.67 1.62
C GLY A 269 -1.16 29.78 2.72
N PHE A 270 -1.03 30.17 3.99
CA PHE A 270 -1.60 29.43 5.12
C PHE A 270 -3.12 29.31 5.04
N GLY A 271 -3.84 30.34 4.56
CA GLY A 271 -5.27 30.29 4.34
C GLY A 271 -5.73 29.20 3.35
N PHE A 272 -4.87 28.84 2.38
CA PHE A 272 -5.15 27.77 1.42
C PHE A 272 -4.72 26.38 1.90
N THR A 273 -3.78 26.30 2.86
CA THR A 273 -3.16 25.05 3.31
C THR A 273 -4.20 24.05 3.84
N GLY A 274 -5.18 24.51 4.62
CA GLY A 274 -6.21 23.63 5.19
C GLY A 274 -7.09 22.93 4.14
N LYS A 275 -7.43 23.63 3.04
CA LYS A 275 -8.20 23.05 1.93
C LYS A 275 -7.35 22.07 1.12
N VAL A 276 -6.09 22.42 0.88
CA VAL A 276 -5.15 21.58 0.14
C VAL A 276 -4.85 20.30 0.92
N THR A 277 -4.60 20.38 2.24
CA THR A 277 -4.33 19.22 3.08
C THR A 277 -5.53 18.25 3.13
N LYS A 278 -6.76 18.76 3.25
CA LYS A 278 -7.97 17.91 3.17
C LYS A 278 -8.09 17.20 1.82
N MET A 279 -7.86 17.93 0.73
CA MET A 279 -7.87 17.31 -0.61
C MET A 279 -6.75 16.29 -0.77
N GLN A 280 -5.56 16.57 -0.29
CA GLN A 280 -4.43 15.63 -0.34
C GLN A 280 -4.71 14.36 0.44
N ALA A 281 -5.33 14.44 1.63
CA ALA A 281 -5.71 13.27 2.41
C ALA A 281 -6.72 12.37 1.65
N ILE A 282 -7.72 12.98 1.01
CA ILE A 282 -8.72 12.24 0.19
C ILE A 282 -8.06 11.62 -1.04
N TYR A 283 -7.23 12.37 -1.75
CA TYR A 283 -6.53 11.88 -2.94
C TYR A 283 -5.49 10.82 -2.59
N GLY A 284 -4.71 10.99 -1.53
CA GLY A 284 -3.69 10.04 -1.08
C GLY A 284 -4.28 8.65 -0.84
N LYS A 285 -5.43 8.57 -0.15
CA LYS A 285 -6.12 7.31 0.10
C LYS A 285 -6.57 6.63 -1.22
N LYS A 286 -7.22 7.37 -2.12
CA LYS A 286 -7.70 6.84 -3.41
C LYS A 286 -6.58 6.32 -4.29
N LEU A 287 -5.46 6.99 -4.25
CA LEU A 287 -4.30 6.64 -5.05
C LEU A 287 -3.53 5.45 -4.45
N GLN A 288 -3.55 5.28 -3.14
CA GLN A 288 -3.03 4.08 -2.50
C GLN A 288 -3.82 2.83 -2.91
N ILE A 289 -5.17 2.93 -3.03
CA ILE A 289 -6.01 1.86 -3.59
C ILE A 289 -5.58 1.52 -5.01
N LEU A 290 -5.48 2.53 -5.87
CA LEU A 290 -5.06 2.35 -7.27
C LEU A 290 -3.66 1.73 -7.38
N SER A 291 -2.71 2.13 -6.52
CA SER A 291 -1.37 1.56 -6.52
C SER A 291 -1.38 0.09 -6.13
N THR A 292 -2.24 -0.30 -5.19
CA THR A 292 -2.43 -1.70 -4.79
C THR A 292 -2.97 -2.53 -5.94
N TYR A 293 -4.05 -2.07 -6.60
CA TYR A 293 -4.58 -2.77 -7.77
C TYR A 293 -3.56 -2.87 -8.90
N ALA A 294 -2.77 -1.80 -9.14
CA ALA A 294 -1.69 -1.84 -10.11
C ALA A 294 -0.63 -2.89 -9.77
N ALA A 295 -0.25 -3.00 -8.50
CA ALA A 295 0.72 -3.99 -8.05
C ALA A 295 0.18 -5.42 -8.19
N LEU A 296 -1.11 -5.66 -7.88
CA LEU A 296 -1.78 -6.95 -8.06
C LEU A 296 -1.85 -7.33 -9.55
N LEU A 297 -2.29 -6.41 -10.42
CA LEU A 297 -2.32 -6.62 -11.86
C LEU A 297 -0.94 -6.94 -12.42
N HIS A 298 0.07 -6.16 -12.03
CA HIS A 298 1.44 -6.41 -12.48
C HIS A 298 2.00 -7.76 -12.02
N LEU A 299 1.59 -8.23 -10.83
CA LEU A 299 1.95 -9.56 -10.37
C LEU A 299 1.27 -10.65 -11.21
N MET A 300 -0.02 -10.48 -11.54
CA MET A 300 -0.76 -11.40 -12.40
C MET A 300 -0.19 -11.46 -13.82
N GLU A 301 0.25 -10.33 -14.35
CA GLU A 301 0.90 -10.24 -15.67
C GLU A 301 2.17 -11.10 -15.77
N LYS A 302 2.92 -11.19 -14.67
CA LYS A 302 4.19 -11.95 -14.63
C LYS A 302 4.01 -13.43 -14.40
N GLN A 303 2.84 -13.84 -13.88
CA GLN A 303 2.57 -15.24 -13.62
C GLN A 303 2.31 -15.98 -14.95
N PRO A 304 3.00 -17.08 -15.24
CA PRO A 304 2.67 -17.94 -16.37
C PRO A 304 1.22 -18.43 -16.25
N ALA A 305 0.50 -18.51 -17.34
CA ALA A 305 -0.87 -18.97 -17.38
C ALA A 305 -1.00 -20.05 -18.48
N GLN A 306 -1.38 -21.26 -18.12
CA GLN A 306 -1.60 -22.37 -19.05
C GLN A 306 -3.09 -22.70 -19.16
N ALA A 307 -3.82 -22.72 -18.04
CA ALA A 307 -5.25 -22.95 -18.02
C ALA A 307 -6.01 -21.90 -18.86
N THR A 308 -7.02 -22.36 -19.58
CA THR A 308 -7.79 -21.53 -20.53
C THR A 308 -8.39 -20.29 -19.85
N LEU A 309 -8.98 -20.46 -18.67
CA LEU A 309 -9.55 -19.36 -17.89
C LEU A 309 -8.51 -18.31 -17.50
N LEU A 310 -7.31 -18.75 -17.08
CA LEU A 310 -6.22 -17.83 -16.72
C LEU A 310 -5.66 -17.08 -17.92
N LYS A 311 -5.58 -17.73 -19.07
CA LYS A 311 -5.19 -17.08 -20.35
C LYS A 311 -6.18 -16.00 -20.75
N GLU A 312 -7.48 -16.27 -20.66
CA GLU A 312 -8.54 -15.30 -20.98
C GLU A 312 -8.47 -14.08 -20.05
N ILE A 313 -8.37 -14.30 -18.73
CA ILE A 313 -8.19 -13.22 -17.75
C ILE A 313 -6.94 -12.39 -18.07
N ARG A 314 -5.83 -13.07 -18.39
CA ARG A 314 -4.59 -12.39 -18.76
C ARG A 314 -4.74 -11.58 -20.06
N GLN A 315 -5.43 -12.12 -21.07
CA GLN A 315 -5.70 -11.40 -22.32
C GLN A 315 -6.58 -10.16 -22.09
N GLN A 316 -7.58 -10.24 -21.21
CA GLN A 316 -8.38 -9.09 -20.82
C GLN A 316 -7.52 -8.01 -20.15
N ILE A 317 -6.66 -8.41 -19.21
CA ILE A 317 -5.70 -7.50 -18.57
C ILE A 317 -4.76 -6.88 -19.58
N ASP A 318 -4.21 -7.67 -20.54
CA ASP A 318 -3.27 -7.23 -21.55
C ASP A 318 -3.93 -6.33 -22.62
N GLY A 319 -5.18 -6.60 -23.00
CA GLY A 319 -5.93 -5.82 -23.99
C GLY A 319 -6.21 -4.38 -23.56
N GLU A 320 -6.52 -4.18 -22.28
CA GLU A 320 -6.71 -2.86 -21.67
C GLU A 320 -5.39 -2.19 -21.21
N LYS A 321 -4.31 -2.91 -21.21
CA LYS A 321 -3.03 -2.67 -20.58
C LYS A 321 -2.28 -1.44 -21.03
N ARG A 322 -2.25 -1.19 -22.32
CA ARG A 322 -1.44 -0.09 -22.88
C ARG A 322 -1.87 1.29 -22.38
N LYS A 323 -3.08 1.40 -21.85
CA LYS A 323 -3.62 2.65 -21.31
C LYS A 323 -3.66 2.67 -19.78
N ALA A 324 -4.01 1.56 -19.13
CA ALA A 324 -4.21 1.52 -17.68
C ALA A 324 -2.91 1.43 -16.89
N SER A 325 -2.02 0.47 -17.18
CA SER A 325 -0.76 0.29 -16.43
C SER A 325 0.20 1.48 -16.63
N HIS A 326 0.28 2.04 -17.83
CA HIS A 326 1.10 3.24 -18.08
C HIS A 326 0.53 4.47 -17.36
N SER A 327 -0.80 4.64 -17.35
CA SER A 327 -1.47 5.73 -16.65
C SER A 327 -1.32 5.59 -15.13
N ILE A 328 -1.46 4.37 -14.59
CA ILE A 328 -1.29 4.08 -13.16
C ILE A 328 0.19 4.24 -12.75
N SER A 329 1.14 3.78 -13.56
CA SER A 329 2.57 3.98 -13.27
C SER A 329 2.96 5.46 -13.29
N ARG A 330 2.39 6.24 -14.22
CA ARG A 330 2.59 7.70 -14.27
C ARG A 330 1.92 8.39 -13.09
N LEU A 331 0.74 7.92 -12.69
CA LEU A 331 0.03 8.40 -11.52
C LEU A 331 0.82 8.10 -10.23
N ASN A 332 1.35 6.89 -10.08
CA ASN A 332 2.21 6.53 -8.94
C ASN A 332 3.47 7.40 -8.86
N LYS A 333 4.12 7.70 -9.99
CA LYS A 333 5.26 8.63 -9.99
C LYS A 333 4.89 10.03 -9.54
N LEU A 334 3.76 10.56 -10.05
CA LEU A 334 3.27 11.88 -9.63
C LEU A 334 2.91 11.92 -8.15
N MET A 335 2.51 10.78 -7.58
CA MET A 335 2.19 10.65 -6.17
C MET A 335 3.41 10.54 -5.28
N ASP A 336 4.37 9.73 -5.66
CA ASP A 336 5.66 9.66 -4.96
C ASP A 336 6.28 11.06 -4.90
N GLU A 337 6.13 11.87 -5.95
CA GLU A 337 6.57 13.27 -5.97
C GLU A 337 5.73 14.17 -5.04
N LEU A 338 4.42 13.96 -4.93
CA LEU A 338 3.54 14.70 -4.03
C LEU A 338 3.79 14.31 -2.56
N ASP A 339 3.95 13.03 -2.26
CA ASP A 339 4.27 12.54 -0.92
C ASP A 339 5.66 13.00 -0.46
N GLN A 340 6.63 13.08 -1.37
CA GLN A 340 7.94 13.66 -1.05
C GLN A 340 7.84 15.14 -0.68
N ARG A 341 6.99 15.91 -1.36
CA ARG A 341 6.74 17.34 -1.02
C ARG A 341 6.02 17.49 0.32
N ASN A 342 5.08 16.61 0.62
CA ASN A 342 4.35 16.62 1.91
C ASN A 342 5.23 16.20 3.08
N ASN A 343 6.12 15.25 2.89
CA ASN A 343 7.08 14.83 3.93
C ASN A 343 8.10 15.93 4.25
N VAL A 344 8.43 16.82 3.32
CA VAL A 344 9.27 17.99 3.60
C VAL A 344 8.52 19.02 4.46
N LEU A 345 7.21 19.19 4.27
CA LEU A 345 6.37 20.05 5.11
C LEU A 345 6.00 19.39 6.46
N SER A 346 5.90 18.07 6.51
CA SER A 346 5.64 17.28 7.72
C SER A 346 6.83 17.25 8.71
N LEU A 347 8.00 17.69 8.33
CA LEU A 347 9.14 17.88 9.24
C LEU A 347 8.86 18.92 10.34
N ILE A 348 7.81 19.74 10.22
CA ILE A 348 7.37 20.70 11.23
C ILE A 348 6.41 20.04 12.26
N HIS A 349 5.84 18.88 11.96
CA HIS A 349 4.96 18.13 12.87
C HIS A 349 5.62 16.80 13.33
N ILE A 350 6.67 16.90 14.12
CA ILE A 350 7.14 15.80 14.96
C ILE A 350 6.22 15.77 16.18
N SER A 351 5.04 15.19 16.06
CA SER A 351 4.27 14.64 17.19
C SER A 351 3.01 13.95 16.66
N GLU A 352 3.15 12.72 16.14
CA GLU A 352 2.04 11.79 16.29
C GLU A 352 2.29 10.98 17.57
N PRO A 353 1.38 11.06 18.55
CA PRO A 353 1.44 10.17 19.69
C PRO A 353 1.16 8.75 19.18
N THR A 354 2.07 7.85 19.48
CA THR A 354 1.86 6.41 19.45
C THR A 354 0.48 6.09 19.97
N ARG A 355 -0.42 5.57 19.12
CA ARG A 355 -1.68 5.01 19.56
C ARG A 355 -1.36 3.82 20.48
N PRO A 356 -1.89 3.78 21.71
CA PRO A 356 -1.81 2.57 22.51
C PRO A 356 -2.64 1.47 21.84
N TYR A 357 -2.14 0.29 21.88
CA TYR A 357 -2.80 -0.95 21.48
C TYR A 357 -4.02 -1.23 22.34
#